data_1e079c0597ad093f0fc43a3551fd73e5
#
_entry.id   1e079c0597ad093f0fc43a3551fd73e5
#
_cell.length_a   1.000
_cell.length_b   1.000
_cell.length_c   1.000
_cell.angle_alpha   90.00
_cell.angle_beta   90.00
_cell.angle_gamma   90.00
#
_symmetry.space_group_name_H-M   'P 1'
#
loop_
_entity.id
_entity.type
_entity.pdbx_description
1 polymer ?
#
loop_
_entity_poly.entity_id
_entity_poly.type
_entity_poly.pdbx_seq_one_letter_code
_entity_poly.pdbx_strand_id
1 'polypeptide(L)'
;NVSILKTAIACILLNCLVSCTAKDEWTSLMDKDLSQWEMYLSYEHKPDYNGSQPLDEAGNPVQPIGYNKNVKNVFSVAEQDGVPVLRISGEIYGCVYTKQSFENYHLRMKVKFGTKKWVPRLNEPMDSGLLYHSHGECGVDYWRSWMESHEFQVMEGGFGDYWRIADTGANIKMRDPDANNEKANYDPKGIDTYMGVDGKRSGFVQFSEDHEIAGDWNTIELICFGDKSIHLVNGHVVMALSGSVYKEGNELKPLTKGRIQLQSEAAEVFYKEIQIKKIEALPSEYISLF
;
A
#
# COMPACT_ATOMS: atom_id res chain seq x y z
N ASN A 1 -80.68 2.77 -33.64
CA ASN A 1 -79.43 1.99 -33.73
C ASN A 1 -78.24 2.89 -33.45
N VAL A 2 -77.70 2.81 -32.22
CA VAL A 2 -76.51 3.59 -31.83
C VAL A 2 -75.38 2.59 -31.74
N SER A 3 -74.39 2.80 -32.60
CA SER A 3 -73.15 2.02 -32.65
C SER A 3 -72.17 2.63 -31.65
N ILE A 4 -71.76 1.84 -30.63
CA ILE A 4 -70.75 2.22 -29.62
C ILE A 4 -69.40 1.83 -30.15
N LEU A 5 -68.55 2.84 -30.45
CA LEU A 5 -67.17 2.66 -30.83
C LEU A 5 -66.31 2.53 -29.55
N LYS A 6 -65.77 1.35 -29.30
CA LYS A 6 -64.86 1.13 -28.19
C LYS A 6 -63.40 1.51 -28.62
N THR A 7 -62.95 2.64 -28.10
CA THR A 7 -61.55 3.04 -28.24
C THR A 7 -60.70 2.34 -27.20
N ALA A 8 -59.81 1.46 -27.63
CA ALA A 8 -58.83 0.83 -26.76
C ALA A 8 -57.61 1.74 -26.64
N ILE A 9 -57.38 2.25 -25.44
CA ILE A 9 -56.16 2.98 -25.09
C ILE A 9 -55.10 1.98 -24.71
N ALA A 10 -54.09 1.79 -25.57
CA ALA A 10 -52.91 1.02 -25.30
C ALA A 10 -51.92 1.90 -24.45
N CYS A 11 -51.83 1.62 -23.16
CA CYS A 11 -50.76 2.20 -22.32
C CYS A 11 -49.41 1.51 -22.65
N ILE A 12 -48.57 2.19 -23.39
CA ILE A 12 -47.19 1.79 -23.60
C ILE A 12 -46.44 2.17 -22.29
N LEU A 13 -46.16 1.19 -21.45
CA LEU A 13 -45.23 1.29 -20.33
C LEU A 13 -43.81 1.38 -20.89
N LEU A 14 -43.29 2.59 -20.98
CA LEU A 14 -41.89 2.84 -21.29
C LEU A 14 -41.06 2.50 -20.03
N ASN A 15 -40.55 1.28 -19.97
CA ASN A 15 -39.55 0.90 -18.97
C ASN A 15 -38.26 1.64 -19.27
N CYS A 16 -38.05 2.80 -18.66
CA CYS A 16 -36.74 3.42 -18.56
C CYS A 16 -35.83 2.52 -17.73
N LEU A 17 -35.07 1.66 -18.38
CA LEU A 17 -33.89 1.04 -17.78
C LEU A 17 -32.90 2.17 -17.49
N VAL A 18 -32.94 2.70 -16.29
CA VAL A 18 -31.87 3.52 -15.75
C VAL A 18 -30.68 2.56 -15.58
N SER A 19 -29.86 2.44 -16.60
CA SER A 19 -28.54 1.87 -16.49
C SER A 19 -27.76 2.79 -15.54
N CYS A 20 -27.71 2.42 -14.28
CA CYS A 20 -26.80 3.04 -13.31
C CYS A 20 -25.39 2.56 -13.71
N THR A 21 -24.78 3.25 -14.68
CA THR A 21 -23.33 3.13 -14.88
C THR A 21 -22.71 3.62 -13.58
N ALA A 22 -22.13 2.70 -12.80
CA ALA A 22 -21.30 3.09 -11.68
C ALA A 22 -20.27 4.06 -12.24
N LYS A 23 -20.39 5.33 -11.87
CA LYS A 23 -19.43 6.35 -12.25
C LYS A 23 -18.07 5.86 -11.81
N ASP A 24 -17.12 5.87 -12.71
CA ASP A 24 -15.69 5.65 -12.49
C ASP A 24 -15.13 6.81 -11.62
N GLU A 25 -15.57 6.85 -10.38
CA GLU A 25 -15.42 8.01 -9.49
C GLU A 25 -14.36 7.72 -8.43
N TRP A 26 -13.36 8.57 -8.42
CA TRP A 26 -12.34 8.58 -7.38
C TRP A 26 -12.92 9.04 -6.04
N THR A 27 -12.70 8.26 -5.00
CA THR A 27 -13.08 8.57 -3.63
C THR A 27 -11.85 8.99 -2.85
N SER A 28 -11.92 10.13 -2.15
CA SER A 28 -10.85 10.55 -1.25
C SER A 28 -10.82 9.69 0.01
N LEU A 29 -9.63 9.21 0.37
CA LEU A 29 -9.37 8.59 1.66
C LEU A 29 -8.83 9.59 2.69
N MET A 30 -8.67 10.86 2.31
CA MET A 30 -8.15 11.91 3.20
C MET A 30 -9.22 12.90 3.60
N ASP A 31 -9.25 13.21 4.89
CA ASP A 31 -9.92 14.35 5.48
C ASP A 31 -9.01 14.97 6.56
N LYS A 32 -9.45 16.09 7.12
CA LYS A 32 -8.68 16.84 8.13
C LYS A 32 -8.49 16.10 9.46
N ASP A 33 -9.32 15.09 9.74
CA ASP A 33 -9.39 14.41 11.03
C ASP A 33 -8.90 12.96 10.96
N LEU A 34 -8.44 12.50 9.77
CA LEU A 34 -8.09 11.09 9.52
C LEU A 34 -9.22 10.12 9.91
N SER A 35 -10.48 10.53 9.68
CA SER A 35 -11.64 9.78 10.18
C SER A 35 -11.77 8.38 9.62
N GLN A 36 -11.16 8.12 8.43
CA GLN A 36 -11.12 6.81 7.77
C GLN A 36 -9.91 5.96 8.16
N TRP A 37 -9.05 6.48 9.04
CA TRP A 37 -7.80 5.86 9.43
C TRP A 37 -7.75 5.55 10.92
N GLU A 38 -6.96 4.57 11.26
CA GLU A 38 -6.46 4.26 12.59
C GLU A 38 -4.94 4.28 12.57
N MET A 39 -4.31 4.19 13.73
CA MET A 39 -2.86 4.26 13.82
C MET A 39 -2.31 3.26 14.84
N TYR A 40 -1.06 2.89 14.62
CA TYR A 40 -0.28 2.08 15.54
C TYR A 40 1.13 2.65 15.64
N LEU A 41 1.67 2.70 16.86
CA LEU A 41 3.07 3.03 17.11
C LEU A 41 3.72 1.89 17.88
N SER A 42 4.94 1.51 17.47
CA SER A 42 5.70 0.46 18.12
C SER A 42 6.53 1.00 19.30
N TYR A 43 7.80 1.24 19.11
CA TYR A 43 8.73 1.60 20.17
C TYR A 43 9.52 2.84 19.78
N GLU A 44 10.00 3.60 20.77
CA GLU A 44 11.07 4.58 20.55
C GLU A 44 12.39 3.82 20.37
N HIS A 45 12.96 3.91 19.16
CA HIS A 45 14.17 3.18 18.84
C HIS A 45 15.44 3.91 19.34
N LYS A 46 16.43 3.12 19.68
CA LYS A 46 17.79 3.57 20.01
C LYS A 46 18.70 3.45 18.79
N PRO A 47 19.87 4.09 18.76
CA PRO A 47 20.79 4.04 17.63
C PRO A 47 21.24 2.62 17.22
N ASP A 48 21.27 1.70 18.18
CA ASP A 48 21.71 0.31 18.01
C ASP A 48 20.54 -0.69 17.90
N TYR A 49 19.33 -0.21 17.58
CA TYR A 49 18.18 -1.08 17.43
C TYR A 49 18.37 -2.09 16.29
N ASN A 50 18.15 -3.36 16.60
CA ASN A 50 18.43 -4.49 15.72
C ASN A 50 17.17 -5.23 15.21
N GLY A 51 15.99 -4.64 15.42
CA GLY A 51 14.72 -5.24 15.03
C GLY A 51 14.10 -6.18 16.05
N SER A 52 14.81 -6.52 17.15
CA SER A 52 14.24 -7.32 18.22
C SER A 52 13.33 -6.49 19.12
N GLN A 53 12.47 -7.16 19.88
CA GLN A 53 11.67 -6.49 20.89
C GLN A 53 12.59 -5.85 21.95
N PRO A 54 12.47 -4.54 22.24
CA PRO A 54 13.26 -3.89 23.27
C PRO A 54 13.00 -4.50 24.66
N LEU A 55 14.02 -4.47 25.51
CA LEU A 55 13.92 -4.89 26.90
C LEU A 55 14.09 -3.67 27.81
N ASP A 56 13.39 -3.67 28.95
CA ASP A 56 13.56 -2.69 30.00
C ASP A 56 14.87 -2.97 30.81
N GLU A 57 15.15 -2.12 31.80
CA GLU A 57 16.35 -2.26 32.65
C GLU A 57 16.38 -3.58 33.46
N ALA A 58 15.23 -4.19 33.71
CA ALA A 58 15.08 -5.46 34.38
C ALA A 58 15.13 -6.67 33.44
N GLY A 59 15.25 -6.43 32.12
CA GLY A 59 15.29 -7.47 31.10
C GLY A 59 13.92 -7.98 30.65
N ASN A 60 12.83 -7.30 31.01
CA ASN A 60 11.49 -7.66 30.54
C ASN A 60 11.17 -7.03 29.18
N PRO A 61 10.39 -7.70 28.32
CA PRO A 61 9.94 -7.13 27.06
C PRO A 61 9.14 -5.84 27.25
N VAL A 62 9.60 -4.76 26.61
CA VAL A 62 8.86 -3.49 26.56
C VAL A 62 7.59 -3.69 25.73
N GLN A 63 6.47 -3.17 26.21
CA GLN A 63 5.23 -3.18 25.44
C GLN A 63 5.25 -2.05 24.40
N PRO A 64 4.67 -2.26 23.20
CA PRO A 64 4.55 -1.18 22.22
C PRO A 64 3.64 -0.08 22.75
N ILE A 65 3.80 1.12 22.20
CA ILE A 65 2.88 2.26 22.47
C ILE A 65 1.46 1.84 22.15
N GLY A 66 1.26 1.16 20.99
CA GLY A 66 0.03 0.48 20.63
C GLY A 66 -0.90 1.33 19.76
N TYR A 67 -2.15 0.87 19.70
CA TYR A 67 -3.18 1.41 18.80
C TYR A 67 -3.73 2.76 19.27
N ASN A 68 -3.95 3.65 18.31
CA ASN A 68 -4.64 4.94 18.47
C ASN A 68 -4.04 5.85 19.54
N LYS A 69 -2.75 5.74 19.79
CA LYS A 69 -1.97 6.59 20.69
C LYS A 69 -0.94 7.38 19.88
N ASN A 70 -1.30 8.59 19.46
CA ASN A 70 -0.45 9.44 18.64
C ASN A 70 0.52 10.27 19.50
N VAL A 71 1.42 9.60 20.21
CA VAL A 71 2.44 10.29 21.00
C VAL A 71 3.38 11.08 20.10
N LYS A 72 3.94 12.18 20.59
CA LYS A 72 4.83 13.10 19.84
C LYS A 72 4.21 13.62 18.53
N ASN A 73 2.91 13.46 18.34
CA ASN A 73 2.22 13.89 17.14
C ASN A 73 2.88 13.34 15.85
N VAL A 74 3.19 12.02 15.86
CA VAL A 74 3.85 11.34 14.73
C VAL A 74 3.01 11.48 13.46
N PHE A 75 1.70 11.39 13.57
CA PHE A 75 0.75 11.57 12.48
C PHE A 75 -0.05 12.86 12.68
N SER A 76 -0.05 13.72 11.69
CA SER A 76 -0.80 14.98 11.73
C SER A 76 -1.30 15.36 10.34
N VAL A 77 -2.39 16.10 10.28
CA VAL A 77 -2.90 16.67 9.02
C VAL A 77 -2.77 18.18 9.09
N ALA A 78 -2.15 18.76 8.08
CA ALA A 78 -2.15 20.19 7.82
C ALA A 78 -2.92 20.45 6.52
N GLU A 79 -3.44 21.67 6.37
CA GLU A 79 -4.00 22.12 5.11
C GLU A 79 -2.95 22.91 4.34
N GLN A 80 -2.72 22.54 3.09
CA GLN A 80 -1.86 23.27 2.17
C GLN A 80 -2.65 23.58 0.89
N ASP A 81 -2.84 24.87 0.60
CA ASP A 81 -3.62 25.33 -0.56
C ASP A 81 -5.04 24.71 -0.65
N GLY A 82 -5.72 24.57 0.49
CA GLY A 82 -7.04 23.95 0.60
C GLY A 82 -7.06 22.42 0.49
N VAL A 83 -5.90 21.78 0.45
CA VAL A 83 -5.76 20.31 0.36
C VAL A 83 -5.24 19.75 1.66
N PRO A 84 -5.87 18.72 2.26
CA PRO A 84 -5.32 18.02 3.41
C PRO A 84 -4.01 17.31 3.06
N VAL A 85 -2.98 17.55 3.86
CA VAL A 85 -1.67 16.90 3.74
C VAL A 85 -1.39 16.13 5.03
N LEU A 86 -1.27 14.82 4.91
CA LEU A 86 -0.81 13.97 6.00
C LEU A 86 0.71 14.15 6.14
N ARG A 87 1.13 14.55 7.33
CA ARG A 87 2.53 14.51 7.74
C ARG A 87 2.76 13.34 8.66
N ILE A 88 3.72 12.52 8.32
CA ILE A 88 4.27 11.46 9.17
C ILE A 88 5.65 11.92 9.59
N SER A 89 5.88 12.13 10.88
CA SER A 89 7.17 12.66 11.36
C SER A 89 8.32 11.66 11.22
N GLY A 90 8.02 10.36 11.26
CA GLY A 90 9.01 9.29 11.24
C GLY A 90 9.69 9.04 12.59
N GLU A 91 9.44 9.84 13.61
CA GLU A 91 10.17 9.79 14.89
C GLU A 91 9.99 8.47 15.64
N ILE A 92 8.83 7.85 15.53
CA ILE A 92 8.52 6.54 16.10
C ILE A 92 8.01 5.64 14.99
N TYR A 93 8.52 4.43 14.91
CA TYR A 93 8.06 3.43 13.94
C TYR A 93 6.62 3.04 14.18
N GLY A 94 5.88 2.90 13.10
CA GLY A 94 4.47 2.55 13.13
C GLY A 94 3.78 2.82 11.79
N CYS A 95 2.47 2.98 11.83
CA CYS A 95 1.69 3.26 10.63
C CYS A 95 0.37 3.95 10.95
N VAL A 96 -0.15 4.67 9.95
CA VAL A 96 -1.59 4.89 9.82
C VAL A 96 -2.13 3.86 8.85
N TYR A 97 -3.33 3.35 9.09
CA TYR A 97 -3.94 2.35 8.23
C TYR A 97 -5.44 2.57 8.08
N THR A 98 -5.98 2.19 6.93
CA THR A 98 -7.41 2.36 6.66
C THR A 98 -8.26 1.45 7.54
N LYS A 99 -9.38 1.97 8.07
CA LYS A 99 -10.39 1.17 8.78
C LYS A 99 -11.01 0.13 7.86
N GLN A 100 -11.23 0.49 6.61
CA GLN A 100 -11.79 -0.37 5.57
C GLN A 100 -10.71 -1.20 4.88
N SER A 101 -11.06 -2.44 4.50
CA SER A 101 -10.29 -3.27 3.60
C SER A 101 -10.77 -3.10 2.16
N PHE A 102 -9.84 -3.16 1.21
CA PHE A 102 -10.10 -2.97 -0.21
C PHE A 102 -9.66 -4.17 -1.03
N GLU A 103 -10.35 -4.41 -2.13
CA GLU A 103 -10.06 -5.38 -3.17
C GLU A 103 -10.44 -4.81 -4.54
N ASN A 104 -9.75 -5.20 -5.59
CA ASN A 104 -10.01 -4.75 -6.97
C ASN A 104 -10.12 -3.23 -7.07
N TYR A 105 -8.99 -2.56 -6.91
CA TYR A 105 -8.95 -1.10 -6.87
C TYR A 105 -7.74 -0.51 -7.61
N HIS A 106 -7.88 0.76 -7.94
CA HIS A 106 -6.78 1.63 -8.32
C HIS A 106 -6.65 2.72 -7.23
N LEU A 107 -5.51 2.74 -6.57
CA LEU A 107 -5.14 3.75 -5.57
C LEU A 107 -4.12 4.69 -6.20
N ARG A 108 -4.25 5.98 -5.93
CA ARG A 108 -3.23 6.98 -6.29
C ARG A 108 -3.04 7.98 -5.17
N MET A 109 -1.85 8.50 -5.07
CA MET A 109 -1.51 9.56 -4.12
C MET A 109 -0.26 10.30 -4.53
N LYS A 110 -0.02 11.44 -3.91
CA LYS A 110 1.26 12.15 -4.00
C LYS A 110 2.03 11.99 -2.72
N VAL A 111 3.33 11.78 -2.83
CA VAL A 111 4.26 11.61 -1.72
C VAL A 111 5.51 12.46 -1.92
N LYS A 112 6.03 12.98 -0.81
CA LYS A 112 7.27 13.77 -0.78
C LYS A 112 7.94 13.61 0.57
N PHE A 113 9.25 13.38 0.59
CA PHE A 113 10.01 13.42 1.83
C PHE A 113 10.18 14.86 2.35
N GLY A 114 10.27 14.98 3.67
CA GLY A 114 10.66 16.20 4.34
C GLY A 114 12.17 16.32 4.46
N THR A 115 12.63 16.80 5.62
CA THR A 115 14.07 17.01 5.86
C THR A 115 14.57 16.34 7.13
N LYS A 116 13.67 15.79 7.94
CA LYS A 116 14.03 15.21 9.25
C LYS A 116 14.25 13.72 9.14
N LYS A 117 15.31 13.27 9.79
CA LYS A 117 15.63 11.86 10.01
C LYS A 117 15.77 11.58 11.50
N TRP A 118 15.53 10.35 11.86
CA TRP A 118 15.56 9.88 13.24
C TRP A 118 16.40 8.61 13.38
N VAL A 119 16.81 8.30 14.61
CA VAL A 119 17.42 7.01 14.90
C VAL A 119 16.43 5.87 14.61
N PRO A 120 16.90 4.71 14.14
CA PRO A 120 18.29 4.31 13.94
C PRO A 120 18.87 4.66 12.55
N ARG A 121 18.13 5.41 11.70
CA ARG A 121 18.42 5.59 10.27
C ARG A 121 18.94 6.99 9.91
N LEU A 122 19.68 7.63 10.79
CA LEU A 122 20.19 9.02 10.58
C LEU A 122 21.05 9.15 9.30
N ASN A 123 21.79 8.11 8.94
CA ASN A 123 22.72 8.10 7.81
C ASN A 123 22.21 7.27 6.62
N GLU A 124 21.04 6.65 6.75
CA GLU A 124 20.42 5.86 5.69
C GLU A 124 19.57 6.77 4.76
N PRO A 125 19.22 6.33 3.55
CA PRO A 125 18.18 6.98 2.74
C PRO A 125 16.89 7.16 3.53
N MET A 126 16.14 8.23 3.23
CA MET A 126 14.81 8.43 3.82
C MET A 126 13.87 7.31 3.36
N ASP A 127 13.06 6.80 4.30
CA ASP A 127 12.28 5.59 4.09
C ASP A 127 10.86 5.74 4.64
N SER A 128 9.93 5.17 3.93
CA SER A 128 8.53 4.96 4.22
C SER A 128 8.00 3.87 3.30
N GLY A 129 6.72 3.52 3.38
CA GLY A 129 6.12 2.53 2.50
C GLY A 129 4.61 2.67 2.41
N LEU A 130 4.08 2.26 1.26
CA LEU A 130 2.67 2.00 1.03
C LEU A 130 2.47 0.49 1.12
N LEU A 131 1.91 0.01 2.24
CA LEU A 131 1.63 -1.39 2.45
C LEU A 131 0.19 -1.70 2.09
N TYR A 132 -0.04 -2.79 1.38
CA TYR A 132 -1.37 -3.13 0.88
C TYR A 132 -1.71 -4.59 1.06
N HIS A 133 -2.99 -4.89 0.95
CA HIS A 133 -3.58 -6.16 1.36
C HIS A 133 -3.21 -6.54 2.81
N SER A 134 -3.09 -5.51 3.64
CA SER A 134 -2.67 -5.65 5.03
C SER A 134 -3.78 -6.30 5.87
N HIS A 135 -3.40 -7.28 6.66
CA HIS A 135 -4.33 -8.01 7.52
C HIS A 135 -3.69 -8.39 8.86
N GLY A 136 -4.52 -8.88 9.78
CA GLY A 136 -4.07 -9.23 11.13
C GLY A 136 -3.77 -8.01 12.00
N GLU A 137 -2.86 -8.19 12.93
CA GLU A 137 -2.44 -7.20 13.91
C GLU A 137 -1.16 -6.49 13.46
N CYS A 138 -0.94 -5.27 13.93
CA CYS A 138 0.36 -4.61 13.79
C CYS A 138 1.43 -5.29 14.66
N GLY A 139 2.70 -5.09 14.32
CA GLY A 139 3.82 -5.55 15.13
C GLY A 139 4.25 -6.99 14.85
N VAL A 140 3.99 -7.53 13.66
CA VAL A 140 4.22 -8.94 13.32
C VAL A 140 5.51 -9.21 12.55
N ASP A 141 6.24 -8.18 12.11
CA ASP A 141 7.47 -8.35 11.34
C ASP A 141 8.69 -7.74 12.07
N TYR A 142 9.84 -7.76 11.39
CA TYR A 142 11.18 -7.43 11.87
C TYR A 142 11.24 -6.18 12.77
N TRP A 143 10.69 -5.08 12.31
CA TRP A 143 10.64 -3.84 13.09
C TRP A 143 9.47 -3.78 14.07
N ARG A 144 8.62 -4.80 14.10
CA ARG A 144 7.44 -4.95 14.97
C ARG A 144 6.48 -3.75 14.91
N SER A 145 6.27 -3.26 13.70
CA SER A 145 5.55 -2.00 13.50
C SER A 145 4.35 -2.10 12.59
N TRP A 146 4.31 -3.10 11.71
CA TRP A 146 3.32 -3.16 10.64
C TRP A 146 2.54 -4.46 10.64
N MET A 147 1.43 -4.48 9.88
CA MET A 147 0.66 -5.69 9.62
C MET A 147 1.33 -6.50 8.52
N GLU A 148 1.06 -7.80 8.51
CA GLU A 148 1.36 -8.68 7.39
C GLU A 148 0.75 -8.13 6.09
N SER A 149 1.57 -8.00 5.02
CA SER A 149 1.19 -7.29 3.80
C SER A 149 2.20 -7.46 2.68
N HIS A 150 1.88 -6.93 1.50
CA HIS A 150 2.86 -6.53 0.49
C HIS A 150 3.22 -5.06 0.68
N GLU A 151 4.42 -4.69 0.27
CA GLU A 151 4.89 -3.31 0.33
C GLU A 151 5.27 -2.79 -1.04
N PHE A 152 4.74 -1.62 -1.36
CA PHE A 152 5.25 -0.70 -2.35
C PHE A 152 6.22 0.23 -1.61
N GLN A 153 7.51 0.01 -1.80
CA GLN A 153 8.56 0.80 -1.12
C GLN A 153 8.49 2.28 -1.50
N VAL A 154 8.63 3.15 -0.51
CA VAL A 154 8.80 4.59 -0.69
C VAL A 154 10.10 4.97 0.00
N MET A 155 11.22 4.78 -0.70
CA MET A 155 12.57 5.08 -0.21
C MET A 155 13.32 5.88 -1.26
N GLU A 156 14.17 6.82 -0.84
CA GLU A 156 15.05 7.55 -1.76
C GLU A 156 15.92 6.58 -2.56
N GLY A 157 15.79 6.59 -3.90
CA GLY A 157 16.46 5.67 -4.81
C GLY A 157 15.80 4.30 -4.95
N GLY A 158 14.49 4.17 -4.61
CA GLY A 158 13.82 2.88 -4.65
C GLY A 158 12.29 2.96 -4.59
N PHE A 159 11.69 4.05 -5.08
CA PHE A 159 10.23 4.12 -5.13
C PHE A 159 9.65 3.00 -6.00
N GLY A 160 8.69 2.28 -5.43
CA GLY A 160 7.98 1.20 -6.10
C GLY A 160 8.64 -0.16 -6.04
N ASP A 161 9.82 -0.29 -5.46
CA ASP A 161 10.42 -1.58 -5.18
C ASP A 161 9.49 -2.44 -4.33
N TYR A 162 9.66 -3.73 -4.37
CA TYR A 162 8.82 -4.67 -3.64
C TYR A 162 9.52 -5.22 -2.39
N TRP A 163 8.83 -5.16 -1.27
CA TRP A 163 9.12 -5.94 -0.07
C TRP A 163 7.94 -6.83 0.30
N ARG A 164 8.22 -8.02 0.78
CA ARG A 164 7.22 -8.78 1.52
C ARG A 164 7.31 -8.42 3.00
N ILE A 165 6.16 -8.34 3.65
CA ILE A 165 6.07 -8.11 5.09
C ILE A 165 5.46 -9.35 5.74
N ALA A 166 6.21 -9.95 6.68
CA ALA A 166 5.87 -11.21 7.36
C ALA A 166 5.70 -12.40 6.39
N ASP A 167 4.68 -13.22 6.55
CA ASP A 167 4.52 -14.49 5.85
C ASP A 167 3.73 -14.36 4.54
N THR A 168 4.01 -13.32 3.76
CA THR A 168 3.42 -13.13 2.42
C THR A 168 4.35 -13.62 1.30
N GLY A 169 3.84 -13.67 0.08
CA GLY A 169 4.60 -14.01 -1.10
C GLY A 169 3.83 -13.71 -2.39
N ALA A 170 4.58 -13.62 -3.49
CA ALA A 170 4.05 -13.41 -4.83
C ALA A 170 5.05 -13.88 -5.89
N ASN A 171 4.56 -14.02 -7.12
CA ASN A 171 5.39 -14.23 -8.30
C ASN A 171 5.76 -12.88 -8.92
N ILE A 172 7.04 -12.72 -9.25
CA ILE A 172 7.57 -11.52 -9.90
C ILE A 172 8.46 -11.97 -11.06
N LYS A 173 8.31 -11.37 -12.23
CA LYS A 173 9.21 -11.61 -13.35
C LYS A 173 10.56 -10.95 -13.11
N MET A 174 11.65 -11.72 -13.15
CA MET A 174 13.00 -11.26 -12.84
C MET A 174 13.94 -11.47 -13.99
N ARG A 175 14.88 -10.54 -14.16
CA ARG A 175 15.96 -10.64 -15.15
C ARG A 175 16.88 -11.81 -14.87
N ASP A 176 17.26 -11.98 -13.61
CA ASP A 176 18.12 -13.05 -13.14
C ASP A 176 17.54 -13.64 -11.84
N PRO A 177 16.75 -14.72 -11.95
CA PRO A 177 16.13 -15.33 -10.77
C PRO A 177 17.12 -16.05 -9.86
N ASP A 178 18.36 -16.29 -10.30
CA ASP A 178 19.41 -16.92 -9.50
C ASP A 178 20.30 -15.91 -8.77
N ALA A 179 20.16 -14.60 -9.06
CA ALA A 179 20.83 -13.56 -8.31
C ALA A 179 20.41 -13.60 -6.82
N ASN A 180 21.28 -13.15 -5.91
CA ASN A 180 20.91 -12.98 -4.51
C ASN A 180 19.83 -11.88 -4.36
N ASN A 181 19.16 -11.82 -3.22
CA ASN A 181 18.06 -10.88 -2.99
C ASN A 181 18.44 -9.41 -3.23
N GLU A 182 19.66 -9.02 -2.88
CA GLU A 182 20.18 -7.65 -3.09
C GLU A 182 20.29 -7.26 -4.56
N LYS A 183 20.30 -8.24 -5.48
CA LYS A 183 20.43 -8.05 -6.94
C LYS A 183 19.19 -8.49 -7.71
N ALA A 184 18.14 -8.91 -7.02
CA ALA A 184 16.89 -9.29 -7.67
C ALA A 184 16.26 -8.07 -8.34
N ASN A 185 16.17 -8.09 -9.67
CA ASN A 185 15.64 -7.00 -10.47
C ASN A 185 14.40 -7.44 -11.23
N TYR A 186 13.34 -6.65 -11.09
CA TYR A 186 12.16 -6.80 -11.92
C TYR A 186 12.48 -6.57 -13.40
N ASP A 187 11.95 -7.43 -14.24
CA ASP A 187 11.99 -7.30 -15.69
C ASP A 187 10.67 -7.88 -16.26
N PRO A 188 9.83 -7.09 -16.92
CA PRO A 188 8.56 -7.58 -17.46
C PRO A 188 8.72 -8.70 -18.50
N LYS A 189 9.93 -8.88 -19.06
CA LYS A 189 10.29 -9.95 -19.97
C LYS A 189 11.10 -11.07 -19.30
N GLY A 190 11.28 -10.96 -17.99
CA GLY A 190 12.05 -11.89 -17.19
C GLY A 190 11.34 -13.21 -16.90
N ILE A 191 11.96 -14.00 -16.05
CA ILE A 191 11.45 -15.32 -15.63
C ILE A 191 10.52 -15.13 -14.44
N ASP A 192 9.32 -15.69 -14.52
CA ASP A 192 8.36 -15.69 -13.43
C ASP A 192 8.92 -16.47 -12.23
N THR A 193 9.10 -15.79 -11.11
CA THR A 193 9.83 -16.32 -9.96
C THR A 193 9.07 -16.04 -8.68
N TYR A 194 8.83 -17.08 -7.89
CA TYR A 194 8.18 -16.94 -6.58
C TYR A 194 9.14 -16.30 -5.57
N MET A 195 8.65 -15.24 -4.91
CA MET A 195 9.30 -14.52 -3.84
C MET A 195 8.44 -14.55 -2.59
N GLY A 196 8.99 -14.94 -1.45
CA GLY A 196 8.23 -14.88 -0.20
C GLY A 196 8.36 -16.09 0.69
N VAL A 197 7.37 -16.25 1.56
CA VAL A 197 7.30 -17.34 2.54
C VAL A 197 7.37 -18.70 1.86
N ASP A 198 8.11 -19.64 2.46
CA ASP A 198 8.39 -20.98 1.94
C ASP A 198 9.12 -21.01 0.56
N GLY A 199 9.48 -19.86 0.02
CA GLY A 199 10.26 -19.74 -1.20
C GLY A 199 11.77 -19.80 -0.97
N LYS A 200 12.54 -20.04 -2.05
CA LYS A 200 14.01 -19.96 -2.02
C LYS A 200 14.51 -18.54 -1.80
N ARG A 201 13.71 -17.56 -2.15
CA ARG A 201 13.99 -16.12 -2.03
C ARG A 201 13.00 -15.49 -1.09
N SER A 202 13.49 -14.65 -0.22
CA SER A 202 12.65 -13.95 0.73
C SER A 202 12.88 -12.45 0.62
N GLY A 203 11.87 -11.70 0.31
CA GLY A 203 11.84 -10.36 0.71
C GLY A 203 11.86 -9.28 -0.36
N PHE A 204 12.91 -9.05 -1.10
CA PHE A 204 13.13 -7.80 -1.83
C PHE A 204 13.35 -7.99 -3.33
N VAL A 205 12.68 -7.17 -4.13
CA VAL A 205 12.91 -7.03 -5.58
C VAL A 205 12.91 -5.56 -5.93
N GLN A 206 13.98 -5.11 -6.57
CA GLN A 206 14.11 -3.73 -7.02
C GLN A 206 13.82 -3.58 -8.52
N PHE A 207 13.57 -2.35 -8.95
CA PHE A 207 13.64 -1.96 -10.35
C PHE A 207 14.95 -1.23 -10.63
N SER A 208 15.51 -1.40 -11.82
CA SER A 208 16.84 -0.85 -12.14
C SER A 208 16.86 0.62 -12.55
N GLU A 209 15.68 1.23 -12.65
CA GLU A 209 15.51 2.63 -13.09
C GLU A 209 14.67 3.39 -12.07
N ASP A 210 15.25 4.43 -11.49
CA ASP A 210 14.54 5.32 -10.58
C ASP A 210 13.69 6.31 -11.38
N HIS A 211 12.41 6.41 -11.02
CA HIS A 211 11.46 7.32 -11.66
C HIS A 211 10.95 8.41 -10.71
N GLU A 212 11.43 8.43 -9.48
CA GLU A 212 11.10 9.49 -8.54
C GLU A 212 11.90 10.76 -8.80
N ILE A 213 11.32 11.89 -8.44
CA ILE A 213 11.93 13.21 -8.47
C ILE A 213 12.37 13.54 -7.06
N ALA A 214 13.69 13.56 -6.82
CA ALA A 214 14.25 13.83 -5.51
C ALA A 214 13.81 15.22 -4.97
N GLY A 215 13.32 15.23 -3.73
CA GLY A 215 12.93 16.47 -3.03
C GLY A 215 11.64 17.13 -3.52
N ASP A 216 10.89 16.51 -4.41
CA ASP A 216 9.61 17.04 -4.92
C ASP A 216 8.47 16.02 -4.76
N TRP A 217 7.25 16.44 -5.06
CA TRP A 217 6.08 15.59 -5.06
C TRP A 217 6.14 14.56 -6.18
N ASN A 218 5.98 13.30 -5.81
CA ASN A 218 5.88 12.18 -6.72
C ASN A 218 4.46 11.60 -6.70
N THR A 219 3.94 11.25 -7.86
CA THR A 219 2.70 10.49 -7.95
C THR A 219 3.02 9.01 -7.90
N ILE A 220 2.49 8.32 -6.92
CA ILE A 220 2.54 6.86 -6.85
C ILE A 220 1.15 6.28 -7.07
N GLU A 221 1.10 5.18 -7.80
CA GLU A 221 -0.16 4.48 -8.08
C GLU A 221 -0.01 2.99 -7.85
N LEU A 222 -1.04 2.39 -7.27
CA LEU A 222 -1.13 0.96 -7.02
C LEU A 222 -2.43 0.44 -7.65
N ILE A 223 -2.31 -0.52 -8.56
CA ILE A 223 -3.46 -1.17 -9.19
C ILE A 223 -3.49 -2.61 -8.70
N CYS A 224 -4.59 -3.02 -8.04
CA CYS A 224 -4.80 -4.38 -7.54
C CYS A 224 -6.05 -4.97 -8.17
N PHE A 225 -5.92 -6.15 -8.79
CA PHE A 225 -7.05 -6.90 -9.32
C PHE A 225 -6.84 -8.41 -9.16
N GLY A 226 -7.71 -9.05 -8.40
CA GLY A 226 -7.53 -10.44 -8.01
C GLY A 226 -6.21 -10.63 -7.26
N ASP A 227 -5.40 -11.55 -7.73
CA ASP A 227 -4.08 -11.89 -7.19
C ASP A 227 -2.91 -11.08 -7.77
N LYS A 228 -3.23 -10.01 -8.55
CA LYS A 228 -2.27 -9.19 -9.27
C LYS A 228 -2.16 -7.79 -8.69
N SER A 229 -0.95 -7.23 -8.70
CA SER A 229 -0.73 -5.83 -8.40
C SER A 229 0.36 -5.21 -9.27
N ILE A 230 0.24 -3.90 -9.50
CA ILE A 230 1.13 -3.11 -10.33
C ILE A 230 1.51 -1.85 -9.55
N HIS A 231 2.81 -1.58 -9.44
CA HIS A 231 3.33 -0.35 -8.87
C HIS A 231 3.73 0.60 -9.99
N LEU A 232 3.26 1.85 -9.92
CA LEU A 232 3.66 2.91 -10.83
C LEU A 232 4.23 4.10 -10.06
N VAL A 233 5.28 4.68 -10.61
CA VAL A 233 5.92 5.91 -10.11
C VAL A 233 5.94 6.91 -11.25
N ASN A 234 5.31 8.06 -11.06
CA ASN A 234 5.20 9.13 -12.06
C ASN A 234 4.75 8.63 -13.46
N GLY A 235 3.79 7.68 -13.47
CA GLY A 235 3.23 7.07 -14.67
C GLY A 235 4.04 5.92 -15.28
N HIS A 236 5.18 5.55 -14.68
CA HIS A 236 6.01 4.42 -15.13
C HIS A 236 5.74 3.17 -14.30
N VAL A 237 5.49 2.04 -14.95
CA VAL A 237 5.42 0.74 -14.28
C VAL A 237 6.82 0.35 -13.80
N VAL A 238 6.97 0.17 -12.49
CA VAL A 238 8.25 -0.21 -11.88
C VAL A 238 8.22 -1.61 -11.27
N MET A 239 7.01 -2.15 -11.03
CA MET A 239 6.84 -3.51 -10.51
C MET A 239 5.49 -4.07 -10.93
N ALA A 240 5.46 -5.36 -11.24
CA ALA A 240 4.21 -6.12 -11.37
C ALA A 240 4.39 -7.48 -10.71
N LEU A 241 3.39 -7.90 -9.95
CA LEU A 241 3.39 -9.19 -9.27
C LEU A 241 2.03 -9.89 -9.43
N SER A 242 2.06 -11.21 -9.39
CA SER A 242 0.89 -12.08 -9.49
C SER A 242 0.98 -13.21 -8.46
N GLY A 243 -0.09 -14.00 -8.33
CA GLY A 243 -0.08 -15.12 -7.39
C GLY A 243 0.12 -14.67 -5.94
N SER A 244 -0.43 -13.53 -5.57
CA SER A 244 -0.33 -12.96 -4.22
C SER A 244 -0.91 -13.91 -3.18
N VAL A 245 -0.12 -14.27 -2.17
CA VAL A 245 -0.48 -15.23 -1.12
C VAL A 245 0.01 -14.77 0.26
N TYR A 246 -0.59 -15.36 1.29
CA TYR A 246 -0.09 -15.34 2.66
C TYR A 246 -0.15 -16.74 3.25
N LYS A 247 0.63 -16.99 4.30
CA LYS A 247 0.64 -18.28 4.98
C LYS A 247 -0.28 -18.28 6.19
N GLU A 248 -1.22 -19.20 6.21
CA GLU A 248 -2.05 -19.46 7.38
C GLU A 248 -1.84 -20.89 7.85
N GLY A 249 -1.23 -21.08 9.02
CA GLY A 249 -0.78 -22.39 9.46
C GLY A 249 0.28 -22.97 8.52
N ASN A 250 -0.05 -24.08 7.86
CA ASN A 250 0.83 -24.75 6.88
C ASN A 250 0.37 -24.55 5.42
N GLU A 251 -0.61 -23.68 5.18
CA GLU A 251 -1.21 -23.49 3.85
C GLU A 251 -0.94 -22.08 3.33
N LEU A 252 -0.66 -21.99 2.02
CA LEU A 252 -0.65 -20.71 1.30
C LEU A 252 -2.07 -20.41 0.83
N LYS A 253 -2.57 -19.23 1.19
CA LYS A 253 -3.89 -18.73 0.80
C LYS A 253 -3.78 -17.49 -0.08
N PRO A 254 -4.70 -17.28 -1.02
CA PRO A 254 -4.72 -16.03 -1.80
C PRO A 254 -4.82 -14.79 -0.92
N LEU A 255 -3.99 -13.80 -1.20
CA LEU A 255 -4.00 -12.49 -0.55
C LEU A 255 -4.46 -11.43 -1.56
N THR A 256 -5.77 -11.22 -1.66
CA THR A 256 -6.40 -10.37 -2.68
C THR A 256 -7.13 -9.16 -2.10
N LYS A 257 -7.15 -9.05 -0.78
CA LYS A 257 -7.90 -8.03 -0.05
C LYS A 257 -7.20 -7.65 1.24
N GLY A 258 -7.30 -6.40 1.63
CA GLY A 258 -6.82 -5.95 2.94
C GLY A 258 -6.86 -4.45 3.09
N ARG A 259 -6.32 -4.00 4.22
CA ARG A 259 -6.16 -2.58 4.54
C ARG A 259 -4.96 -1.98 3.80
N ILE A 260 -4.92 -0.67 3.77
CA ILE A 260 -3.79 0.11 3.26
C ILE A 260 -3.10 0.75 4.47
N GLN A 261 -1.77 0.62 4.55
CA GLN A 261 -0.96 1.26 5.58
C GLN A 261 0.02 2.25 4.93
N LEU A 262 0.33 3.33 5.64
CA LEU A 262 1.43 4.24 5.32
C LEU A 262 2.39 4.25 6.50
N GLN A 263 3.65 3.96 6.23
CA GLN A 263 4.66 3.75 7.27
C GLN A 263 5.19 5.04 7.87
N SER A 264 5.50 4.96 9.17
CA SER A 264 6.43 5.83 9.88
C SER A 264 7.72 5.04 10.11
N GLU A 265 8.83 5.44 9.47
CA GLU A 265 10.08 4.70 9.45
C GLU A 265 11.32 5.61 9.46
N ALA A 266 11.54 6.29 10.59
CA ALA A 266 12.69 7.14 10.85
C ALA A 266 12.90 8.30 9.86
N ALA A 267 11.93 8.61 9.00
CA ALA A 267 11.99 9.72 8.06
C ALA A 267 10.69 10.52 8.03
N GLU A 268 10.80 11.84 7.93
CA GLU A 268 9.66 12.72 7.72
C GLU A 268 9.15 12.59 6.29
N VAL A 269 7.86 12.28 6.13
CA VAL A 269 7.23 12.12 4.83
C VAL A 269 5.83 12.76 4.82
N PHE A 270 5.45 13.26 3.66
CA PHE A 270 4.16 13.90 3.43
C PHE A 270 3.39 13.17 2.34
N TYR A 271 2.09 12.95 2.58
CA TYR A 271 1.17 12.35 1.63
C TYR A 271 -0.03 13.26 1.40
N LYS A 272 -0.49 13.38 0.17
CA LYS A 272 -1.72 14.10 -0.17
C LYS A 272 -2.44 13.49 -1.36
N GLU A 273 -3.68 13.95 -1.60
CA GLU A 273 -4.51 13.50 -2.71
C GLU A 273 -4.62 11.96 -2.74
N ILE A 274 -4.78 11.33 -1.56
CA ILE A 274 -4.95 9.89 -1.43
C ILE A 274 -6.36 9.54 -1.91
N GLN A 275 -6.45 8.91 -3.08
CA GLN A 275 -7.72 8.62 -3.75
C GLN A 275 -7.74 7.16 -4.22
N ILE A 276 -8.90 6.55 -4.10
CA ILE A 276 -9.14 5.17 -4.51
C ILE A 276 -10.37 5.09 -5.40
N LYS A 277 -10.35 4.19 -6.38
CA LYS A 277 -11.54 3.79 -7.13
C LYS A 277 -11.59 2.27 -7.25
N LYS A 278 -12.79 1.71 -7.21
CA LYS A 278 -13.01 0.30 -7.54
C LYS A 278 -12.82 0.10 -9.03
N ILE A 279 -12.23 -1.04 -9.42
CA ILE A 279 -12.10 -1.47 -10.80
C ILE A 279 -12.79 -2.83 -10.99
N GLU A 280 -13.36 -3.05 -12.17
CA GLU A 280 -14.07 -4.30 -12.50
C GLU A 280 -13.22 -5.21 -13.41
N ALA A 281 -12.08 -4.72 -13.87
CA ALA A 281 -11.09 -5.47 -14.64
C ALA A 281 -9.72 -4.81 -14.51
N LEU A 282 -8.67 -5.60 -14.76
CA LEU A 282 -7.32 -5.03 -14.94
C LEU A 282 -7.32 -4.17 -16.21
N PRO A 283 -6.77 -2.94 -16.18
CA PRO A 283 -6.66 -2.10 -17.37
C PRO A 283 -5.91 -2.83 -18.50
N SER A 284 -6.43 -2.74 -19.72
CA SER A 284 -5.98 -3.56 -20.86
C SER A 284 -4.50 -3.39 -21.20
N GLU A 285 -3.97 -2.19 -21.00
CA GLU A 285 -2.57 -1.84 -21.21
C GLU A 285 -1.59 -2.59 -20.31
N TYR A 286 -2.06 -3.15 -19.19
CA TYR A 286 -1.22 -3.85 -18.22
C TYR A 286 -1.36 -5.39 -18.27
N ILE A 287 -2.26 -5.93 -19.08
CA ILE A 287 -2.49 -7.39 -19.17
C ILE A 287 -1.21 -8.14 -19.54
N SER A 288 -0.39 -7.56 -20.42
CA SER A 288 0.85 -8.19 -20.92
C SER A 288 1.99 -8.25 -19.89
N LEU A 289 1.83 -7.63 -18.73
CA LEU A 289 2.83 -7.68 -17.66
C LEU A 289 2.89 -9.04 -16.96
N PHE A 290 1.79 -9.82 -17.05
CA PHE A 290 1.61 -11.09 -16.35
C PHE A 290 1.74 -12.33 -17.22
#